data_84f3966fd8c93658c69c2b7526a9b1ca
#
_entry.id   84f3966fd8c93658c69c2b7526a9b1ca
#
_cell.length_a   1.000
_cell.length_b   1.000
_cell.length_c   1.000
_cell.angle_alpha   90.00
_cell.angle_beta   90.00
_cell.angle_gamma   90.00
#
_symmetry.space_group_name_H-M   'P 1'
#
loop_
_entity.id
_entity.type
_entity.pdbx_description
1 polymer ?
#
loop_
_entity_poly.entity_id
_entity_poly.type
_entity_poly.pdbx_seq_one_letter_code
_entity_poly.pdbx_strand_id
1 'polypeptide(L)'
;SAASDVYKRQPYTDKNRNIIGEDEINVMKDTAVLLNYSRWGIVDEDAVIKALDAKKLRLFITDFSSEKILNHKQIIVTPHLGGTTEEAEVNGAKMAANTLRKYLETGDIVNSVNLPNVEMAFDAPLRLTLIHQNVPNMVGRITTILAKEEINIDNMINRSRGKIAYTMIDAADISEGKLKELKKELLEISEVIRVRALHNPKFVK
;
A
#
# COMPACT_ATOMS: atom_id res chain seq x y z
N SER A 1 -34.60 2.71 -12.55
CA SER A 1 -33.56 3.47 -11.87
C SER A 1 -32.56 2.55 -11.22
N ALA A 2 -31.34 2.74 -11.55
CA ALA A 2 -30.21 1.91 -11.25
C ALA A 2 -30.14 1.51 -9.78
N ALA A 3 -29.98 0.21 -9.51
CA ALA A 3 -29.32 -0.27 -8.33
C ALA A 3 -27.90 0.29 -8.36
N SER A 4 -27.60 1.22 -7.48
CA SER A 4 -26.23 1.69 -7.36
C SER A 4 -25.44 0.63 -6.62
N ASP A 5 -24.68 -0.16 -7.34
CA ASP A 5 -23.64 -0.99 -6.76
C ASP A 5 -22.60 -0.08 -6.14
N VAL A 6 -22.70 0.16 -4.83
CA VAL A 6 -21.64 0.87 -4.10
C VAL A 6 -20.51 -0.12 -3.86
N TYR A 7 -19.63 -0.23 -4.83
CA TYR A 7 -18.45 -1.06 -4.77
C TYR A 7 -17.36 -0.36 -3.98
N LYS A 8 -17.31 -0.55 -2.67
CA LYS A 8 -16.27 0.01 -1.80
C LYS A 8 -15.25 -1.04 -1.45
N ARG A 9 -14.19 -1.20 -2.25
CA ARG A 9 -12.99 -1.97 -1.93
C ARG A 9 -12.00 -1.17 -1.06
N GLN A 10 -12.48 -0.41 -0.10
CA GLN A 10 -11.61 0.31 0.81
C GLN A 10 -11.20 -0.59 1.97
N PRO A 11 -9.95 -0.48 2.49
CA PRO A 11 -9.56 -1.18 3.69
C PRO A 11 -10.45 -0.75 4.86
N TYR A 12 -10.72 -1.69 5.75
CA TYR A 12 -11.42 -1.38 7.00
C TYR A 12 -10.58 -0.39 7.83
N THR A 13 -11.24 0.61 8.36
CA THR A 13 -10.69 1.59 9.30
C THR A 13 -11.78 1.94 10.32
N ASP A 14 -11.40 2.48 11.46
CA ASP A 14 -12.40 2.93 12.47
C ASP A 14 -13.40 3.96 11.91
N LYS A 15 -13.01 4.70 10.86
CA LYS A 15 -13.85 5.71 10.22
C LYS A 15 -14.95 5.12 9.33
N ASN A 16 -14.81 3.91 8.85
CA ASN A 16 -15.79 3.23 7.99
C ASN A 16 -16.44 2.01 8.66
N ARG A 17 -16.26 1.89 9.97
CA ARG A 17 -16.98 0.89 10.78
C ARG A 17 -18.48 1.19 10.71
N ASN A 18 -19.27 0.15 10.42
CA ASN A 18 -20.74 0.22 10.34
C ASN A 18 -21.23 1.37 9.43
N ILE A 19 -20.46 1.71 8.36
CA ILE A 19 -20.83 2.78 7.43
C ILE A 19 -22.14 2.47 6.68
N ILE A 20 -22.54 1.21 6.65
CA ILE A 20 -23.87 0.75 6.23
C ILE A 20 -24.58 0.33 7.51
N GLY A 21 -25.29 1.25 8.10
CA GLY A 21 -26.06 1.08 9.33
C GLY A 21 -27.57 1.21 9.09
N GLU A 22 -28.29 1.52 10.15
CA GLU A 22 -29.76 1.63 10.13
C GLU A 22 -30.23 2.74 9.17
N ASP A 23 -29.56 3.90 9.17
CA ASP A 23 -29.95 5.03 8.33
C ASP A 23 -29.81 4.72 6.85
N GLU A 24 -28.69 4.10 6.45
CA GLU A 24 -28.45 3.70 5.06
C GLU A 24 -29.43 2.62 4.61
N ILE A 25 -29.76 1.67 5.48
CA ILE A 25 -30.72 0.60 5.18
C ILE A 25 -32.14 1.19 5.05
N ASN A 26 -32.51 2.15 5.89
CA ASN A 26 -33.84 2.76 5.88
C ASN A 26 -34.16 3.51 4.59
N VAL A 27 -33.15 4.03 3.88
CA VAL A 27 -33.37 4.67 2.57
C VAL A 27 -33.36 3.70 1.39
N MET A 28 -33.03 2.43 1.59
CA MET A 28 -33.10 1.40 0.56
C MET A 28 -34.56 1.03 0.27
N LYS A 29 -34.78 0.41 -0.89
CA LYS A 29 -36.10 -0.18 -1.21
C LYS A 29 -36.33 -1.45 -0.39
N ASP A 30 -37.57 -1.72 0.00
CA ASP A 30 -37.92 -2.94 0.75
C ASP A 30 -37.63 -4.23 -0.03
N THR A 31 -37.48 -4.12 -1.36
CA THR A 31 -37.08 -5.22 -2.25
C THR A 31 -35.58 -5.35 -2.43
N ALA A 32 -34.79 -4.49 -1.75
CA ALA A 32 -33.35 -4.46 -1.93
C ALA A 32 -32.66 -5.75 -1.43
N VAL A 33 -31.61 -6.12 -2.12
CA VAL A 33 -30.65 -7.14 -1.69
C VAL A 33 -29.34 -6.44 -1.37
N LEU A 34 -28.86 -6.59 -0.15
CA LEU A 34 -27.59 -6.05 0.29
C LEU A 34 -26.50 -7.12 0.15
N LEU A 35 -25.39 -6.77 -0.50
CA LEU A 35 -24.22 -7.66 -0.65
C LEU A 35 -23.01 -7.03 0.02
N ASN A 36 -22.31 -7.80 0.86
CA ASN A 36 -21.04 -7.40 1.44
C ASN A 36 -19.94 -8.43 1.13
N TYR A 37 -19.18 -8.17 0.08
CA TYR A 37 -17.97 -8.90 -0.30
C TYR A 37 -16.71 -8.03 -0.11
N SER A 38 -16.78 -6.98 0.73
CA SER A 38 -15.68 -6.05 0.90
C SER A 38 -14.83 -6.36 2.14
N ARG A 39 -15.34 -6.02 3.34
CA ARG A 39 -14.68 -6.28 4.61
C ARG A 39 -15.72 -6.50 5.72
N TRP A 40 -15.34 -7.33 6.69
CA TRP A 40 -16.08 -7.44 7.94
C TRP A 40 -16.14 -6.08 8.65
N GLY A 41 -17.26 -5.78 9.33
CA GLY A 41 -17.44 -4.54 10.09
C GLY A 41 -17.81 -3.29 9.27
N ILE A 42 -17.93 -3.39 7.94
CA ILE A 42 -18.45 -2.30 7.07
C ILE A 42 -19.97 -2.19 7.20
N VAL A 43 -20.65 -3.31 7.35
CA VAL A 43 -22.10 -3.39 7.51
C VAL A 43 -22.40 -3.69 8.96
N ASP A 44 -23.37 -2.98 9.54
CA ASP A 44 -23.90 -3.25 10.88
C ASP A 44 -24.84 -4.46 10.81
N GLU A 45 -24.40 -5.58 11.36
CA GLU A 45 -25.16 -6.83 11.34
C GLU A 45 -26.47 -6.75 12.16
N ASP A 46 -26.45 -5.99 13.27
CA ASP A 46 -27.66 -5.83 14.09
C ASP A 46 -28.71 -4.99 13.35
N ALA A 47 -28.30 -3.95 12.63
CA ALA A 47 -29.18 -3.17 11.78
C ALA A 47 -29.74 -3.99 10.60
N VAL A 48 -28.90 -4.86 10.01
CA VAL A 48 -29.34 -5.78 8.93
C VAL A 48 -30.39 -6.75 9.45
N ILE A 49 -30.15 -7.43 10.58
CA ILE A 49 -31.10 -8.39 11.15
C ILE A 49 -32.45 -7.71 11.44
N LYS A 50 -32.42 -6.54 12.10
CA LYS A 50 -33.61 -5.74 12.39
C LYS A 50 -34.38 -5.36 11.11
N ALA A 51 -33.69 -5.01 10.05
CA ALA A 51 -34.31 -4.64 8.78
C ALA A 51 -34.90 -5.85 8.04
N LEU A 52 -34.26 -7.01 8.12
CA LEU A 52 -34.80 -8.26 7.55
C LEU A 52 -36.07 -8.72 8.29
N ASP A 53 -36.05 -8.68 9.63
CA ASP A 53 -37.21 -9.03 10.46
C ASP A 53 -38.39 -8.07 10.20
N ALA A 54 -38.13 -6.80 10.04
CA ALA A 54 -39.11 -5.78 9.68
C ALA A 54 -39.55 -5.81 8.20
N LYS A 55 -39.01 -6.72 7.38
CA LYS A 55 -39.23 -6.80 5.91
C LYS A 55 -38.83 -5.52 5.16
N LYS A 56 -37.96 -4.72 5.74
CA LYS A 56 -37.38 -3.51 5.15
C LYS A 56 -36.25 -3.83 4.18
N LEU A 57 -35.59 -4.97 4.36
CA LEU A 57 -34.59 -5.53 3.47
C LEU A 57 -35.06 -6.94 3.02
N ARG A 58 -34.87 -7.27 1.75
CA ARG A 58 -35.29 -8.57 1.22
C ARG A 58 -34.32 -9.69 1.55
N LEU A 59 -33.02 -9.43 1.43
CA LEU A 59 -31.96 -10.43 1.56
C LEU A 59 -30.63 -9.75 1.86
N PHE A 60 -29.82 -10.39 2.69
CA PHE A 60 -28.42 -10.04 2.87
C PHE A 60 -27.51 -11.18 2.44
N ILE A 61 -26.47 -10.89 1.67
CA ILE A 61 -25.50 -11.87 1.20
C ILE A 61 -24.11 -11.37 1.57
N THR A 62 -23.30 -12.23 2.18
CA THR A 62 -21.94 -11.89 2.61
C THR A 62 -21.04 -13.11 2.58
N ASP A 63 -19.72 -12.88 2.50
CA ASP A 63 -18.71 -13.93 2.69
C ASP A 63 -17.99 -13.81 4.05
N PHE A 64 -18.57 -13.05 4.96
CA PHE A 64 -18.14 -12.97 6.36
C PHE A 64 -19.18 -13.62 7.25
N SER A 65 -18.75 -14.57 8.07
CA SER A 65 -19.63 -15.27 9.01
C SER A 65 -19.48 -14.72 10.43
N SER A 66 -20.59 -14.58 11.13
CA SER A 66 -20.65 -14.38 12.57
C SER A 66 -21.75 -15.26 13.17
N GLU A 67 -21.69 -15.52 14.47
CA GLU A 67 -22.73 -16.30 15.15
C GLU A 67 -24.12 -15.66 15.03
N LYS A 68 -24.19 -14.32 14.92
CA LYS A 68 -25.44 -13.58 14.83
C LYS A 68 -26.20 -13.86 13.53
N ILE A 69 -25.50 -13.99 12.42
CA ILE A 69 -26.12 -14.05 11.08
C ILE A 69 -26.30 -15.47 10.54
N LEU A 70 -25.55 -16.47 11.06
CA LEU A 70 -25.50 -17.83 10.52
C LEU A 70 -26.86 -18.55 10.48
N ASN A 71 -27.79 -18.22 11.39
CA ASN A 71 -29.06 -18.91 11.49
C ASN A 71 -30.26 -18.09 10.96
N HIS A 72 -30.01 -16.94 10.35
CA HIS A 72 -31.09 -16.09 9.84
C HIS A 72 -31.51 -16.54 8.43
N LYS A 73 -32.81 -16.81 8.22
CA LYS A 73 -33.35 -17.38 6.97
C LYS A 73 -33.14 -16.50 5.72
N GLN A 74 -33.03 -15.19 5.91
CA GLN A 74 -32.85 -14.22 4.83
C GLN A 74 -31.39 -13.73 4.76
N ILE A 75 -30.44 -14.51 5.31
CA ILE A 75 -29.00 -14.24 5.17
C ILE A 75 -28.36 -15.44 4.50
N ILE A 76 -27.61 -15.18 3.42
CA ILE A 76 -26.81 -16.17 2.73
C ILE A 76 -25.34 -15.86 3.04
N VAL A 77 -24.68 -16.80 3.71
CA VAL A 77 -23.24 -16.71 3.95
C VAL A 77 -22.55 -17.64 2.95
N THR A 78 -21.68 -17.07 2.12
CA THR A 78 -20.87 -17.82 1.17
C THR A 78 -19.46 -18.02 1.71
N PRO A 79 -18.71 -19.02 1.23
CA PRO A 79 -17.29 -19.13 1.57
C PRO A 79 -16.49 -17.90 1.11
N HIS A 80 -15.54 -17.44 1.93
CA HIS A 80 -14.65 -16.31 1.60
C HIS A 80 -13.49 -16.78 0.73
N LEU A 81 -13.74 -16.98 -0.58
CA LEU A 81 -12.81 -17.60 -1.53
C LEU A 81 -12.29 -16.66 -2.62
N GLY A 82 -12.57 -15.36 -2.52
CA GLY A 82 -12.29 -14.40 -3.61
C GLY A 82 -10.82 -14.24 -4.02
N GLY A 83 -9.87 -14.74 -3.23
CA GLY A 83 -8.43 -14.65 -3.51
C GLY A 83 -7.66 -15.95 -3.26
N THR A 84 -8.35 -17.07 -3.05
CA THR A 84 -7.77 -18.36 -2.63
C THR A 84 -7.83 -19.44 -3.70
N THR A 85 -7.94 -19.07 -4.97
CA THR A 85 -7.76 -20.04 -6.07
C THR A 85 -6.25 -20.31 -6.20
N GLU A 86 -5.88 -21.53 -6.59
CA GLU A 86 -4.47 -21.92 -6.82
C GLU A 86 -3.76 -20.92 -7.74
N GLU A 87 -4.41 -20.51 -8.80
CA GLU A 87 -3.86 -19.50 -9.73
C GLU A 87 -3.65 -18.15 -9.06
N ALA A 88 -4.58 -17.67 -8.23
CA ALA A 88 -4.47 -16.41 -7.52
C ALA A 88 -3.32 -16.44 -6.50
N GLU A 89 -3.15 -17.53 -5.77
CA GLU A 89 -2.06 -17.72 -4.81
C GLU A 89 -0.70 -17.74 -5.50
N VAL A 90 -0.56 -18.51 -6.58
CA VAL A 90 0.68 -18.58 -7.37
C VAL A 90 1.03 -17.22 -7.98
N ASN A 91 0.05 -16.52 -8.57
CA ASN A 91 0.28 -15.20 -9.15
C ASN A 91 0.61 -14.16 -8.06
N GLY A 92 -0.07 -14.22 -6.92
CA GLY A 92 0.22 -13.37 -5.76
C GLY A 92 1.64 -13.56 -5.23
N ALA A 93 2.07 -14.81 -5.07
CA ALA A 93 3.43 -15.15 -4.64
C ALA A 93 4.49 -14.67 -5.65
N LYS A 94 4.28 -14.90 -6.95
CA LYS A 94 5.18 -14.41 -8.01
C LYS A 94 5.28 -12.88 -8.02
N MET A 95 4.16 -12.20 -7.88
CA MET A 95 4.12 -10.73 -7.84
C MET A 95 4.85 -10.20 -6.61
N ALA A 96 4.63 -10.78 -5.43
CA ALA A 96 5.31 -10.39 -4.20
C ALA A 96 6.83 -10.61 -4.30
N ALA A 97 7.27 -11.78 -4.80
CA ALA A 97 8.67 -12.09 -5.00
C ALA A 97 9.34 -11.12 -5.98
N ASN A 98 8.71 -10.83 -7.12
CA ASN A 98 9.22 -9.87 -8.09
C ASN A 98 9.29 -8.44 -7.54
N THR A 99 8.30 -8.02 -6.77
CA THR A 99 8.29 -6.71 -6.10
C THR A 99 9.45 -6.59 -5.11
N LEU A 100 9.65 -7.62 -4.29
CA LEU A 100 10.75 -7.65 -3.33
C LEU A 100 12.12 -7.68 -4.03
N ARG A 101 12.27 -8.50 -5.07
CA ARG A 101 13.49 -8.58 -5.87
C ARG A 101 13.87 -7.23 -6.47
N LYS A 102 12.94 -6.54 -7.14
CA LYS A 102 13.18 -5.19 -7.66
C LYS A 102 13.67 -4.23 -6.57
N TYR A 103 13.00 -4.21 -5.41
CA TYR A 103 13.44 -3.36 -4.31
C TYR A 103 14.84 -3.71 -3.79
N LEU A 104 15.17 -4.99 -3.68
CA LEU A 104 16.47 -5.44 -3.16
C LEU A 104 17.60 -5.20 -4.15
N GLU A 105 17.38 -5.47 -5.43
CA GLU A 105 18.41 -5.42 -6.47
C GLU A 105 18.60 -4.02 -7.06
N THR A 106 17.52 -3.27 -7.27
CA THR A 106 17.57 -1.98 -7.96
C THR A 106 17.11 -0.79 -7.12
N GLY A 107 16.50 -1.04 -5.96
CA GLY A 107 15.90 0.01 -5.14
C GLY A 107 14.55 0.50 -5.66
N ASP A 108 14.04 -0.04 -6.78
CA ASP A 108 12.74 0.34 -7.31
C ASP A 108 11.61 0.01 -6.34
N ILE A 109 10.65 0.91 -6.24
CA ILE A 109 9.44 0.71 -5.43
C ILE A 109 8.24 0.59 -6.35
N VAL A 110 7.63 -0.59 -6.35
CA VAL A 110 6.38 -0.89 -7.06
C VAL A 110 5.38 -1.52 -6.11
N ASN A 111 4.10 -1.28 -6.32
CA ASN A 111 3.01 -1.87 -5.51
C ASN A 111 3.08 -1.59 -4.00
N SER A 112 3.80 -0.57 -3.56
CA SER A 112 3.90 -0.23 -2.14
C SER A 112 2.63 0.48 -1.65
N VAL A 113 2.17 0.13 -0.45
CA VAL A 113 0.99 0.77 0.18
C VAL A 113 1.35 2.06 0.89
N ASN A 114 2.60 2.26 1.31
CA ASN A 114 3.05 3.38 2.14
C ASN A 114 4.12 4.26 1.47
N LEU A 115 4.84 3.75 0.48
CA LEU A 115 5.85 4.50 -0.26
C LEU A 115 5.34 4.84 -1.67
N PRO A 116 5.86 5.90 -2.31
CA PRO A 116 5.52 6.22 -3.70
C PRO A 116 6.08 5.17 -4.66
N ASN A 117 5.40 4.92 -5.78
CA ASN A 117 6.00 4.14 -6.86
C ASN A 117 7.13 4.94 -7.51
N VAL A 118 8.31 4.33 -7.59
CA VAL A 118 9.52 4.93 -8.16
C VAL A 118 10.29 3.83 -8.87
N GLU A 119 10.57 4.03 -10.14
CA GLU A 119 11.42 3.15 -10.95
C GLU A 119 12.41 4.04 -11.70
N MET A 120 13.68 3.63 -11.74
CA MET A 120 14.77 4.32 -12.45
C MET A 120 15.76 3.28 -12.96
N ALA A 121 16.08 3.32 -14.26
CA ALA A 121 17.07 2.42 -14.82
C ALA A 121 18.37 2.46 -14.00
N PHE A 122 18.92 1.30 -13.65
CA PHE A 122 20.13 1.22 -12.83
C PHE A 122 21.34 0.98 -13.71
N ASP A 123 21.88 2.08 -14.27
CA ASP A 123 22.98 2.06 -15.23
C ASP A 123 24.27 2.71 -14.68
N ALA A 124 24.32 3.01 -13.40
CA ALA A 124 25.50 3.51 -12.68
C ALA A 124 26.12 2.43 -11.79
N PRO A 125 27.40 2.55 -11.41
CA PRO A 125 28.05 1.61 -10.48
C PRO A 125 27.43 1.58 -9.09
N LEU A 126 27.05 2.75 -8.57
CA LEU A 126 26.49 2.93 -7.23
C LEU A 126 25.13 3.61 -7.31
N ARG A 127 24.18 3.09 -6.53
CA ARG A 127 22.90 3.74 -6.26
C ARG A 127 22.70 3.94 -4.77
N LEU A 128 22.40 5.16 -4.37
CA LEU A 128 21.93 5.48 -3.04
C LEU A 128 20.40 5.57 -3.05
N THR A 129 19.77 5.02 -2.04
CA THR A 129 18.32 5.14 -1.85
C THR A 129 18.04 5.66 -0.45
N LEU A 130 17.18 6.68 -0.35
CA LEU A 130 16.85 7.34 0.91
C LEU A 130 15.35 7.34 1.12
N ILE A 131 14.92 6.93 2.31
CA ILE A 131 13.56 7.16 2.82
C ILE A 131 13.65 8.32 3.78
N HIS A 132 12.84 9.36 3.57
CA HIS A 132 12.86 10.55 4.42
C HIS A 132 11.48 11.20 4.54
N GLN A 133 11.33 12.11 5.49
CA GLN A 133 10.12 12.92 5.59
C GLN A 133 10.00 13.87 4.39
N ASN A 134 8.77 14.07 3.94
CA ASN A 134 8.47 14.98 2.83
C ASN A 134 8.33 16.42 3.37
N VAL A 135 9.46 17.06 3.60
CA VAL A 135 9.54 18.46 4.07
C VAL A 135 10.39 19.31 3.11
N PRO A 136 10.23 20.64 3.13
CA PRO A 136 11.01 21.52 2.26
C PRO A 136 12.53 21.34 2.42
N ASN A 137 13.24 21.58 1.31
CA ASN A 137 14.71 21.56 1.23
C ASN A 137 15.40 20.22 1.48
N MET A 138 14.68 19.08 1.51
CA MET A 138 15.33 17.78 1.70
C MET A 138 16.29 17.42 0.57
N VAL A 139 15.86 17.60 -0.68
CA VAL A 139 16.71 17.35 -1.85
C VAL A 139 17.97 18.23 -1.79
N GLY A 140 17.83 19.52 -1.45
CA GLY A 140 18.96 20.43 -1.31
C GLY A 140 19.96 19.98 -0.24
N ARG A 141 19.48 19.56 0.94
CA ARG A 141 20.36 19.06 2.03
C ARG A 141 21.10 17.79 1.61
N ILE A 142 20.42 16.85 0.98
CA ILE A 142 21.01 15.61 0.49
C ILE A 142 22.08 15.89 -0.57
N THR A 143 21.76 16.72 -1.57
CA THR A 143 22.71 17.02 -2.66
C THR A 143 23.89 17.87 -2.17
N THR A 144 23.71 18.73 -1.17
CA THR A 144 24.81 19.48 -0.53
C THR A 144 25.84 18.55 0.13
N ILE A 145 25.37 17.48 0.81
CA ILE A 145 26.29 16.49 1.40
C ILE A 145 27.07 15.76 0.28
N LEU A 146 26.40 15.33 -0.77
CA LEU A 146 27.06 14.69 -1.90
C LEU A 146 28.10 15.61 -2.56
N ALA A 147 27.76 16.88 -2.74
CA ALA A 147 28.68 17.87 -3.31
C ALA A 147 29.90 18.13 -2.42
N LYS A 148 29.71 18.22 -1.08
CA LYS A 148 30.81 18.35 -0.11
C LYS A 148 31.75 17.16 -0.17
N GLU A 149 31.22 15.96 -0.40
CA GLU A 149 31.98 14.74 -0.59
C GLU A 149 32.52 14.55 -2.02
N GLU A 150 32.42 15.56 -2.88
CA GLU A 150 32.85 15.52 -4.27
C GLU A 150 32.27 14.34 -5.07
N ILE A 151 31.02 13.98 -4.76
CA ILE A 151 30.30 12.90 -5.45
C ILE A 151 29.38 13.50 -6.50
N ASN A 152 29.69 13.19 -7.77
CA ASN A 152 28.84 13.59 -8.89
C ASN A 152 27.59 12.75 -8.96
N ILE A 153 26.45 13.38 -9.26
CA ILE A 153 25.15 12.74 -9.46
C ILE A 153 24.94 12.52 -10.94
N ASP A 154 24.86 11.25 -11.36
CA ASP A 154 24.60 10.89 -12.75
C ASP A 154 23.10 10.94 -13.04
N ASN A 155 22.28 10.47 -12.10
CA ASN A 155 20.83 10.50 -12.21
C ASN A 155 20.20 10.61 -10.82
N MET A 156 19.03 11.25 -10.76
CA MET A 156 18.31 11.41 -9.49
C MET A 156 16.81 11.47 -9.71
N ILE A 157 16.08 10.79 -8.84
CA ILE A 157 14.62 10.90 -8.76
C ILE A 157 14.19 11.03 -7.31
N ASN A 158 13.26 11.96 -7.05
CA ASN A 158 12.59 12.09 -5.77
C ASN A 158 11.07 12.03 -5.97
N ARG A 159 10.40 11.18 -5.24
CA ARG A 159 8.95 11.04 -5.23
C ARG A 159 8.41 11.03 -3.81
N SER A 160 7.25 11.62 -3.62
CA SER A 160 6.60 11.65 -2.30
C SER A 160 5.20 11.03 -2.34
N ARG A 161 4.79 10.49 -1.19
CA ARG A 161 3.43 10.05 -0.91
C ARG A 161 3.06 10.48 0.51
N GLY A 162 2.23 11.52 0.61
CA GLY A 162 1.87 12.11 1.89
C GLY A 162 3.08 12.66 2.63
N LYS A 163 3.33 12.16 3.82
CA LYS A 163 4.41 12.63 4.71
C LYS A 163 5.78 12.00 4.43
N ILE A 164 5.87 11.03 3.54
CA ILE A 164 7.10 10.28 3.24
C ILE A 164 7.52 10.53 1.81
N ALA A 165 8.82 10.67 1.60
CA ALA A 165 9.46 10.72 0.30
C ALA A 165 10.52 9.63 0.16
N TYR A 166 10.78 9.27 -1.08
CA TYR A 166 11.81 8.33 -1.48
C TYR A 166 12.67 8.97 -2.56
N THR A 167 13.96 8.98 -2.32
CA THR A 167 14.96 9.52 -3.25
C THR A 167 15.88 8.39 -3.70
N MET A 168 16.12 8.29 -5.00
CA MET A 168 17.15 7.45 -5.60
C MET A 168 18.17 8.35 -6.27
N ILE A 169 19.46 8.05 -6.09
CA ILE A 169 20.58 8.80 -6.64
C ILE A 169 21.57 7.80 -7.19
N ASP A 170 21.89 7.93 -8.48
CA ASP A 170 22.94 7.19 -9.15
C ASP A 170 24.23 8.01 -9.19
N ALA A 171 25.34 7.38 -8.90
CA ALA A 171 26.64 8.01 -8.81
C ALA A 171 27.76 7.06 -9.25
N ALA A 172 28.93 7.60 -9.50
CA ALA A 172 30.16 6.82 -9.71
C ALA A 172 30.49 5.97 -8.48
N ASP A 173 31.28 4.94 -8.67
CA ASP A 173 31.77 4.10 -7.58
C ASP A 173 32.67 4.89 -6.62
N ILE A 174 32.54 4.63 -5.34
CA ILE A 174 33.33 5.24 -4.27
C ILE A 174 33.84 4.16 -3.32
N SER A 175 34.94 4.45 -2.62
CA SER A 175 35.50 3.50 -1.66
C SER A 175 34.53 3.19 -0.53
N GLU A 176 34.58 1.97 0.01
CA GLU A 176 33.74 1.54 1.12
C GLU A 176 33.86 2.44 2.35
N GLY A 177 35.06 2.98 2.62
CA GLY A 177 35.29 3.94 3.71
C GLY A 177 34.48 5.22 3.49
N LYS A 178 34.59 5.81 2.29
CA LYS A 178 33.84 7.01 1.91
C LYS A 178 32.32 6.78 1.91
N LEU A 179 31.89 5.61 1.43
CA LEU A 179 30.47 5.23 1.46
C LEU A 179 29.92 5.15 2.89
N LYS A 180 30.71 4.63 3.84
CA LYS A 180 30.31 4.53 5.24
C LYS A 180 30.16 5.92 5.88
N GLU A 181 31.07 6.83 5.62
CA GLU A 181 31.01 8.21 6.11
C GLU A 181 29.84 8.97 5.50
N LEU A 182 29.66 8.88 4.19
CA LEU A 182 28.53 9.47 3.49
C LEU A 182 27.18 8.99 4.06
N LYS A 183 27.02 7.69 4.28
CA LYS A 183 25.79 7.14 4.88
C LYS A 183 25.57 7.67 6.29
N LYS A 184 26.62 7.86 7.08
CA LYS A 184 26.53 8.44 8.41
C LYS A 184 26.07 9.89 8.35
N GLU A 185 26.69 10.74 7.53
CA GLU A 185 26.30 12.15 7.37
C GLU A 185 24.85 12.29 6.87
N LEU A 186 24.44 11.47 5.92
CA LEU A 186 23.05 11.46 5.45
C LEU A 186 22.05 11.08 6.54
N LEU A 187 22.42 10.17 7.45
CA LEU A 187 21.59 9.76 8.58
C LEU A 187 21.59 10.78 9.73
N GLU A 188 22.54 11.73 9.77
CA GLU A 188 22.51 12.86 10.72
C GLU A 188 21.43 13.89 10.38
N ILE A 189 20.89 13.86 9.16
CA ILE A 189 19.69 14.63 8.82
C ILE A 189 18.49 14.01 9.56
N SER A 190 17.93 14.75 10.52
CA SER A 190 16.87 14.25 11.43
C SER A 190 15.65 13.69 10.72
N GLU A 191 15.36 14.18 9.53
CA GLU A 191 14.22 13.74 8.71
C GLU A 191 14.53 12.53 7.84
N VAL A 192 15.78 12.08 7.75
CA VAL A 192 16.16 10.86 7.03
C VAL A 192 15.90 9.64 7.91
N ILE A 193 15.10 8.73 7.41
CA ILE A 193 14.67 7.51 8.11
C ILE A 193 15.62 6.35 7.79
N ARG A 194 16.05 6.26 6.54
CA ARG A 194 16.88 5.14 6.07
C ARG A 194 17.71 5.54 4.87
N VAL A 195 18.94 5.07 4.83
CA VAL A 195 19.85 5.15 3.70
C VAL A 195 20.32 3.74 3.32
N ARG A 196 20.26 3.40 2.04
CA ARG A 196 20.83 2.16 1.49
C ARG A 196 21.74 2.52 0.33
N ALA A 197 22.80 1.73 0.18
CA ALA A 197 23.63 1.72 -1.01
C ALA A 197 23.46 0.38 -1.72
N LEU A 198 23.41 0.43 -3.04
CA LEU A 198 23.30 -0.72 -3.94
C LEU A 198 24.45 -0.62 -4.95
N HIS A 199 25.24 -1.66 -5.07
CA HIS A 199 26.23 -1.78 -6.12
C HIS A 199 25.63 -2.54 -7.31
N ASN A 200 25.82 -2.02 -8.49
CA ASN A 200 25.30 -2.65 -9.69
C ASN A 200 26.25 -3.78 -10.11
N PRO A 201 25.76 -5.03 -10.15
CA PRO A 201 26.60 -6.18 -10.51
C PRO A 201 27.25 -6.09 -11.89
N LYS A 202 26.71 -5.26 -12.80
CA LYS A 202 27.31 -5.05 -14.13
C LYS A 202 28.67 -4.33 -14.07
N PHE A 203 28.97 -3.63 -12.99
CA PHE A 203 30.19 -2.84 -12.80
C PHE A 203 31.14 -3.45 -11.76
N VAL A 204 30.74 -4.51 -11.07
CA VAL A 204 31.61 -5.23 -10.13
C VAL A 204 32.62 -6.05 -10.97
N LYS A 205 33.91 -5.74 -10.83
CA LYS A 205 35.01 -6.46 -11.49
C LYS A 205 35.41 -7.69 -10.69
#